data_b8fafe44ced609b392b518bd97b316d5
#
_entry.id   b8fafe44ced609b392b518bd97b316d5
#
_cell.length_a   1.000
_cell.length_b   1.000
_cell.length_c   1.000
_cell.angle_alpha   90.00
_cell.angle_beta   90.00
_cell.angle_gamma   90.00
#
_symmetry.space_group_name_H-M   'P 1'
#
loop_
_entity.id
_entity.type
_entity.pdbx_description
1 polymer ?
#
loop_
_entity_poly.entity_id
_entity_poly.type
_entity_poly.pdbx_seq_one_letter_code
_entity_poly.pdbx_strand_id
1 'polypeptide(L)'
;MIYGDYHTHTTYSHGKGSVEDNVRAAIAAGLKEVAITDHGPRHLLAGVKLRRLPDFFADIERMREKYPEIRIYAGMESNFLSPRGETDVPKEYADKLDVIICGYHKGIRPLKMRDVPFFAGNLFFQNSAKTLARNTDAYVNAI
;
A
#
# COMPACT_ATOMS: atom_id res chain seq x y z
N MET A 1 -20.83 -11.88 -8.25
CA MET A 1 -19.72 -11.74 -9.21
C MET A 1 -18.72 -10.73 -8.62
N ILE A 2 -17.45 -11.09 -8.48
CA ILE A 2 -16.42 -10.14 -8.02
C ILE A 2 -16.06 -9.27 -9.23
N TYR A 3 -16.09 -7.94 -9.06
CA TYR A 3 -15.87 -6.99 -10.16
C TYR A 3 -14.38 -6.64 -10.34
N GLY A 4 -13.65 -6.46 -9.26
CA GLY A 4 -12.24 -6.09 -9.25
C GLY A 4 -11.49 -6.64 -8.04
N ASP A 5 -10.17 -6.62 -8.12
CA ASP A 5 -9.26 -6.87 -6.99
C ASP A 5 -8.45 -5.60 -6.75
N TYR A 6 -8.64 -5.00 -5.58
CA TYR A 6 -8.03 -3.71 -5.24
C TYR A 6 -6.89 -3.83 -4.23
N HIS A 7 -6.43 -5.07 -3.94
CA HIS A 7 -5.32 -5.29 -3.02
C HIS A 7 -4.38 -6.39 -3.51
N THR A 8 -3.46 -6.02 -4.39
CA THR A 8 -2.49 -6.96 -4.97
C THR A 8 -1.05 -6.46 -4.80
N HIS A 9 -0.12 -7.41 -4.71
CA HIS A 9 1.31 -7.15 -4.54
C HIS A 9 2.14 -7.76 -5.67
N THR A 10 3.24 -7.10 -5.98
CA THR A 10 4.17 -7.53 -7.01
C THR A 10 5.59 -7.73 -6.46
N THR A 11 6.54 -8.05 -7.34
CA THR A 11 7.97 -8.12 -7.02
C THR A 11 8.59 -6.76 -6.69
N TYR A 12 7.83 -5.67 -6.75
CA TYR A 12 8.25 -4.38 -6.23
C TYR A 12 8.27 -4.38 -4.70
N SER A 13 7.36 -5.12 -4.05
CA SER A 13 7.34 -5.36 -2.60
C SER A 13 7.66 -6.82 -2.27
N HIS A 14 6.68 -7.63 -1.88
CA HIS A 14 6.88 -9.03 -1.47
C HIS A 14 6.07 -10.03 -2.32
N GLY A 15 5.34 -9.56 -3.32
CA GLY A 15 4.63 -10.41 -4.26
C GLY A 15 5.58 -11.26 -5.10
N LYS A 16 5.06 -12.35 -5.66
CA LYS A 16 5.85 -13.28 -6.50
C LYS A 16 5.80 -12.93 -7.98
N GLY A 17 4.71 -12.29 -8.42
CA GLY A 17 4.47 -11.92 -9.81
C GLY A 17 4.91 -10.49 -10.12
N SER A 18 5.12 -10.21 -11.40
CA SER A 18 5.26 -8.85 -11.94
C SER A 18 3.91 -8.13 -11.97
N VAL A 19 3.92 -6.83 -12.33
CA VAL A 19 2.68 -6.09 -12.62
C VAL A 19 1.88 -6.81 -13.72
N GLU A 20 2.55 -7.27 -14.77
CA GLU A 20 1.91 -8.00 -15.87
C GLU A 20 1.27 -9.31 -15.42
N ASP A 21 1.94 -10.08 -14.55
CA ASP A 21 1.39 -11.34 -14.04
C ASP A 21 0.08 -11.12 -13.26
N ASN A 22 0.02 -10.06 -12.45
CA ASN A 22 -1.20 -9.70 -11.70
C ASN A 22 -2.33 -9.28 -12.66
N VAL A 23 -2.02 -8.45 -13.67
CA VAL A 23 -3.01 -8.03 -14.68
C VAL A 23 -3.55 -9.24 -15.45
N ARG A 24 -2.69 -10.12 -15.90
CA ARG A 24 -3.10 -11.35 -16.62
C ARG A 24 -3.93 -12.28 -15.74
N ALA A 25 -3.58 -12.41 -14.47
CA ALA A 25 -4.36 -13.21 -13.51
C ALA A 25 -5.76 -12.61 -13.31
N ALA A 26 -5.87 -11.29 -13.20
CA ALA A 26 -7.15 -10.60 -13.09
C ALA A 26 -8.03 -10.80 -14.33
N ILE A 27 -7.45 -10.68 -15.52
CA ILE A 27 -8.16 -10.96 -16.79
C ILE A 27 -8.64 -12.42 -16.83
N ALA A 28 -7.76 -13.36 -16.48
CA ALA A 28 -8.11 -14.80 -16.47
C ALA A 28 -9.22 -15.12 -15.46
N ALA A 29 -9.29 -14.38 -14.35
CA ALA A 29 -10.37 -14.47 -13.36
C ALA A 29 -11.66 -13.76 -13.80
N GLY A 30 -11.69 -13.11 -14.97
CA GLY A 30 -12.84 -12.37 -15.48
C GLY A 30 -13.12 -11.03 -14.81
N LEU A 31 -12.13 -10.49 -14.08
CA LEU A 31 -12.23 -9.18 -13.43
C LEU A 31 -12.21 -8.05 -14.47
N LYS A 32 -12.82 -6.93 -14.12
CA LYS A 32 -12.85 -5.70 -14.92
C LYS A 32 -11.87 -4.64 -14.44
N GLU A 33 -11.41 -4.78 -13.20
CA GLU A 33 -10.50 -3.84 -12.56
C GLU A 33 -9.47 -4.58 -11.70
N VAL A 34 -8.27 -4.03 -11.62
CA VAL A 34 -7.22 -4.48 -10.69
C VAL A 34 -6.41 -3.29 -10.20
N ALA A 35 -6.09 -3.24 -8.92
CA ALA A 35 -5.15 -2.28 -8.36
C ALA A 35 -3.84 -2.97 -7.97
N ILE A 36 -2.74 -2.36 -8.35
CA ILE A 36 -1.39 -2.76 -7.94
C ILE A 36 -1.04 -1.92 -6.71
N THR A 37 -1.04 -2.53 -5.53
CA THR A 37 -0.98 -1.85 -4.23
C THR A 37 0.20 -2.33 -3.40
N ASP A 38 1.40 -2.27 -3.95
CA ASP A 38 2.61 -2.66 -3.23
C ASP A 38 2.81 -1.84 -1.94
N HIS A 39 3.46 -2.44 -0.94
CA HIS A 39 3.68 -1.79 0.35
C HIS A 39 4.45 -0.49 0.26
N GLY A 40 4.06 0.48 1.05
CA GLY A 40 4.74 1.75 1.21
C GLY A 40 6.21 1.60 1.64
N PRO A 41 7.07 2.60 1.35
CA PRO A 41 8.52 2.46 1.42
C PRO A 41 9.10 2.35 2.83
N ARG A 42 8.31 2.57 3.88
CA ARG A 42 8.78 2.46 5.28
C ARG A 42 8.55 1.09 5.90
N HIS A 43 7.94 0.15 5.18
CA HIS A 43 7.91 -1.24 5.60
C HIS A 43 9.31 -1.85 5.44
N LEU A 44 9.95 -2.26 6.55
CA LEU A 44 11.38 -2.64 6.57
C LEU A 44 11.72 -3.82 5.66
N LEU A 45 10.84 -4.83 5.59
CA LEU A 45 11.08 -6.07 4.86
C LEU A 45 10.41 -6.11 3.48
N ALA A 46 9.22 -5.52 3.37
CA ALA A 46 8.36 -5.66 2.20
C ALA A 46 8.12 -4.33 1.44
N GLY A 47 8.61 -3.20 1.96
CA GLY A 47 8.35 -1.89 1.34
C GLY A 47 9.02 -1.72 -0.02
N VAL A 48 8.29 -1.12 -0.96
CA VAL A 48 8.85 -0.70 -2.24
C VAL A 48 9.99 0.30 -2.00
N LYS A 49 11.11 0.10 -2.67
CA LYS A 49 12.26 1.00 -2.52
C LYS A 49 12.00 2.29 -3.30
N LEU A 50 12.20 3.45 -2.68
CA LEU A 50 11.97 4.77 -3.30
C LEU A 50 12.60 4.89 -4.70
N ARG A 51 13.81 4.36 -4.90
CA ARG A 51 14.50 4.36 -6.20
C ARG A 51 13.80 3.55 -7.29
N ARG A 52 12.88 2.63 -6.92
CA ARG A 52 12.11 1.79 -7.84
C ARG A 52 10.71 2.32 -8.15
N LEU A 53 10.28 3.38 -7.46
CA LEU A 53 8.95 3.97 -7.73
C LEU A 53 8.78 4.48 -9.16
N PRO A 54 9.78 5.13 -9.79
CA PRO A 54 9.65 5.49 -11.21
C PRO A 54 9.37 4.29 -12.12
N ASP A 55 10.08 3.17 -11.91
CA ASP A 55 9.88 1.94 -12.68
C ASP A 55 8.52 1.32 -12.39
N PHE A 56 8.07 1.33 -11.13
CA PHE A 56 6.76 0.84 -10.71
C PHE A 56 5.63 1.56 -11.47
N PHE A 57 5.64 2.88 -11.49
CA PHE A 57 4.63 3.65 -12.22
C PHE A 57 4.75 3.45 -13.74
N ALA A 58 5.96 3.39 -14.28
CA ALA A 58 6.17 3.14 -15.71
C ALA A 58 5.66 1.76 -16.13
N ASP A 59 5.83 0.74 -15.29
CA ASP A 59 5.30 -0.60 -15.54
C ASP A 59 3.77 -0.60 -15.56
N ILE A 60 3.12 0.11 -14.64
CA ILE A 60 1.66 0.22 -14.61
C ILE A 60 1.15 0.93 -15.88
N GLU A 61 1.74 2.06 -16.27
CA GLU A 61 1.33 2.76 -17.49
C GLU A 61 1.49 1.88 -18.73
N ARG A 62 2.60 1.17 -18.84
CA ARG A 62 2.81 0.22 -19.94
C ARG A 62 1.76 -0.88 -19.97
N MET A 63 1.29 -1.35 -18.79
CA MET A 63 0.21 -2.36 -18.74
C MET A 63 -1.15 -1.77 -19.08
N ARG A 64 -1.42 -0.52 -18.74
CA ARG A 64 -2.63 0.21 -19.19
C ARG A 64 -2.73 0.28 -20.71
N GLU A 65 -1.61 0.58 -21.37
CA GLU A 65 -1.53 0.60 -22.83
C GLU A 65 -1.68 -0.80 -23.45
N LYS A 66 -1.08 -1.82 -22.81
CA LYS A 66 -1.04 -3.19 -23.34
C LYS A 66 -2.35 -3.95 -23.16
N TYR A 67 -3.09 -3.66 -22.10
CA TYR A 67 -4.32 -4.38 -21.70
C TYR A 67 -5.51 -3.41 -21.53
N PRO A 68 -5.99 -2.78 -22.61
CA PRO A 68 -7.05 -1.76 -22.54
C PRO A 68 -8.42 -2.33 -22.13
N GLU A 69 -8.60 -3.66 -22.12
CA GLU A 69 -9.81 -4.36 -21.74
C GLU A 69 -10.06 -4.44 -20.23
N ILE A 70 -9.05 -4.13 -19.41
CA ILE A 70 -9.13 -4.10 -17.93
C ILE A 70 -8.64 -2.77 -17.41
N ARG A 71 -9.35 -2.20 -16.42
CA ARG A 71 -8.89 -0.99 -15.74
C ARG A 71 -7.83 -1.31 -14.70
N ILE A 72 -6.66 -0.69 -14.82
CA ILE A 72 -5.53 -0.89 -13.94
C ILE A 72 -5.29 0.38 -13.11
N TYR A 73 -5.36 0.24 -11.79
CA TYR A 73 -5.11 1.33 -10.86
C TYR A 73 -3.69 1.26 -10.30
N ALA A 74 -3.03 2.41 -10.28
CA ALA A 74 -1.80 2.59 -9.51
C ALA A 74 -2.17 2.82 -8.05
N GLY A 75 -1.72 1.95 -7.17
CA GLY A 75 -2.04 2.02 -5.76
C GLY A 75 -0.83 1.86 -4.85
N MET A 76 -1.06 2.07 -3.56
CA MET A 76 -0.07 1.80 -2.52
C MET A 76 -0.77 1.33 -1.25
N GLU A 77 -0.29 0.22 -0.67
CA GLU A 77 -0.64 -0.17 0.69
C GLU A 77 0.27 0.56 1.66
N SER A 78 -0.20 1.72 2.08
CA SER A 78 0.54 2.64 2.93
C SER A 78 0.47 2.27 4.40
N ASN A 79 1.51 2.65 5.14
CA ASN A 79 1.62 2.39 6.56
C ASN A 79 1.29 3.65 7.35
N PHE A 80 0.52 3.52 8.43
CA PHE A 80 0.43 4.59 9.42
C PHE A 80 1.76 4.76 10.14
N LEU A 81 2.27 5.98 10.18
CA LEU A 81 3.54 6.33 10.80
C LEU A 81 3.40 6.96 12.19
N SER A 82 2.19 7.36 12.55
CA SER A 82 1.90 7.97 13.84
C SER A 82 0.39 7.99 14.13
N PRO A 83 -0.03 8.24 15.37
CA PRO A 83 -1.44 8.45 15.69
C PRO A 83 -2.03 9.74 15.14
N ARG A 84 -1.25 10.57 14.44
CA ARG A 84 -1.71 11.79 13.77
C ARG A 84 -2.15 11.57 12.32
N GLY A 85 -2.23 10.31 11.87
CA GLY A 85 -2.63 9.98 10.50
C GLY A 85 -1.53 10.15 9.43
N GLU A 86 -0.30 10.47 9.84
CA GLU A 86 0.83 10.52 8.90
C GLU A 86 1.06 9.15 8.28
N THR A 87 1.22 9.11 6.96
CA THR A 87 1.45 7.87 6.19
C THR A 87 2.80 7.91 5.48
N ASP A 88 3.22 6.78 4.90
CA ASP A 88 4.48 6.69 4.16
C ASP A 88 4.34 6.86 2.65
N VAL A 89 3.21 7.38 2.19
CA VAL A 89 3.07 7.82 0.80
C VAL A 89 4.05 8.95 0.52
N PRO A 90 5.00 8.79 -0.41
CA PRO A 90 5.91 9.87 -0.76
C PRO A 90 5.14 10.99 -1.48
N LYS A 91 5.30 12.22 -1.01
CA LYS A 91 4.53 13.38 -1.49
C LYS A 91 4.64 13.60 -3.00
N GLU A 92 5.83 13.35 -3.56
CA GLU A 92 6.11 13.49 -5.00
C GLU A 92 5.39 12.46 -5.88
N TYR A 93 4.80 11.44 -5.27
CA TYR A 93 4.05 10.40 -5.97
C TYR A 93 2.57 10.35 -5.59
N ALA A 94 2.12 11.17 -4.64
CA ALA A 94 0.74 11.14 -4.16
C ALA A 94 -0.28 11.36 -5.29
N ASP A 95 -0.01 12.32 -6.17
CA ASP A 95 -0.89 12.65 -7.31
C ASP A 95 -0.87 11.59 -8.44
N LYS A 96 0.03 10.60 -8.35
CA LYS A 96 0.10 9.49 -9.31
C LYS A 96 -0.65 8.24 -8.84
N LEU A 97 -1.14 8.24 -7.61
CA LEU A 97 -1.87 7.12 -7.04
C LEU A 97 -3.38 7.30 -7.24
N ASP A 98 -4.02 6.27 -7.77
CA ASP A 98 -5.48 6.20 -7.88
C ASP A 98 -6.11 5.64 -6.59
N VAL A 99 -5.37 4.76 -5.88
CA VAL A 99 -5.86 4.05 -4.70
C VAL A 99 -4.79 4.04 -3.60
N ILE A 100 -5.19 4.37 -2.39
CA ILE A 100 -4.35 4.23 -1.19
C ILE A 100 -5.10 3.37 -0.18
N ILE A 101 -4.48 2.27 0.22
CA ILE A 101 -4.93 1.42 1.32
C ILE A 101 -4.04 1.71 2.51
N CYS A 102 -4.61 2.05 3.67
CA CYS A 102 -3.85 2.33 4.86
C CYS A 102 -3.99 1.21 5.88
N GLY A 103 -2.88 0.73 6.39
CA GLY A 103 -2.84 -0.38 7.34
C GLY A 103 -1.82 -0.22 8.46
N TYR A 104 -2.02 -1.05 9.51
CA TYR A 104 -1.06 -1.22 10.60
C TYR A 104 -0.23 -2.47 10.37
N HIS A 105 1.00 -2.29 9.93
CA HIS A 105 1.92 -3.40 9.69
C HIS A 105 2.98 -3.49 10.78
N LYS A 106 3.46 -4.71 11.01
CA LYS A 106 4.64 -4.95 11.84
C LYS A 106 5.90 -4.59 11.07
N GLY A 107 6.94 -4.10 11.78
CA GLY A 107 8.22 -3.79 11.13
C GLY A 107 8.20 -2.50 10.31
N ILE A 108 7.48 -1.50 10.76
CA ILE A 108 7.48 -0.16 10.16
C ILE A 108 8.54 0.71 10.81
N ARG A 109 9.27 1.47 9.99
CA ARG A 109 10.20 2.47 10.47
C ARG A 109 9.45 3.73 10.93
N PRO A 110 9.45 4.06 12.23
CA PRO A 110 8.77 5.25 12.74
C PRO A 110 9.33 6.54 12.12
N LEU A 111 8.49 7.56 12.01
CA LEU A 111 8.89 8.86 11.49
C LEU A 111 9.76 9.62 12.51
N LYS A 112 9.37 9.57 13.79
CA LYS A 112 10.04 10.22 14.91
C LYS A 112 10.13 9.26 16.10
N MET A 113 11.15 9.43 16.95
CA MET A 113 11.33 8.59 18.16
C MET A 113 10.12 8.64 19.10
N ARG A 114 9.43 9.76 19.19
CA ARG A 114 8.20 9.92 20.00
C ARG A 114 7.04 9.00 19.53
N ASP A 115 7.11 8.47 18.32
CA ASP A 115 6.08 7.61 17.75
C ASP A 115 6.35 6.11 18.02
N VAL A 116 7.53 5.76 18.55
CA VAL A 116 7.89 4.37 18.92
C VAL A 116 6.84 3.70 19.82
N PRO A 117 6.25 4.36 20.85
CA PRO A 117 5.20 3.75 21.67
C PRO A 117 3.93 3.39 20.90
N PHE A 118 3.63 4.06 19.79
CA PHE A 118 2.51 3.69 18.91
C PHE A 118 2.77 2.35 18.23
N PHE A 119 3.97 2.14 17.69
CA PHE A 119 4.35 0.87 17.05
C PHE A 119 4.49 -0.26 18.07
N ALA A 120 5.09 0.01 19.23
CA ALA A 120 5.18 -0.97 20.31
C ALA A 120 3.79 -1.41 20.80
N GLY A 121 2.84 -0.48 20.89
CA GLY A 121 1.43 -0.79 21.18
C GLY A 121 0.84 -1.75 20.17
N ASN A 122 1.01 -1.45 18.88
CA ASN A 122 0.50 -2.31 17.80
C ASN A 122 1.22 -3.66 17.70
N LEU A 123 2.48 -3.74 18.12
CA LEU A 123 3.24 -5.00 18.11
C LEU A 123 2.87 -5.91 19.28
N PHE A 124 2.76 -5.37 20.49
CA PHE A 124 2.68 -6.14 21.72
C PHE A 124 1.29 -6.09 22.40
N PHE A 125 0.49 -5.04 22.14
CA PHE A 125 -0.74 -4.75 22.85
C PHE A 125 -1.90 -4.42 21.91
N GLN A 126 -2.04 -5.15 20.80
CA GLN A 126 -3.02 -4.88 19.72
C GLN A 126 -4.46 -4.70 20.22
N ASN A 127 -4.88 -5.50 21.19
CA ASN A 127 -6.25 -5.51 21.72
C ASN A 127 -6.45 -4.62 22.95
N SER A 128 -5.45 -3.85 23.37
CA SER A 128 -5.64 -2.93 24.49
C SER A 128 -6.51 -1.73 24.08
N ALA A 129 -7.38 -1.27 24.95
CA ALA A 129 -8.24 -0.11 24.69
C ALA A 129 -7.42 1.13 24.27
N LYS A 130 -6.24 1.33 24.90
CA LYS A 130 -5.33 2.43 24.58
C LYS A 130 -4.76 2.32 23.17
N THR A 131 -4.39 1.12 22.70
CA THR A 131 -3.89 0.89 21.35
C THR A 131 -5.01 1.10 20.33
N LEU A 132 -6.20 0.56 20.60
CA LEU A 132 -7.37 0.73 19.73
C LEU A 132 -7.75 2.20 19.58
N ALA A 133 -7.80 2.97 20.68
CA ALA A 133 -8.08 4.40 20.62
C ALA A 133 -7.07 5.16 19.76
N ARG A 134 -5.76 4.91 19.92
CA ARG A 134 -4.72 5.53 19.10
C ARG A 134 -4.82 5.16 17.63
N ASN A 135 -5.22 3.93 17.32
CA ASN A 135 -5.44 3.49 15.95
C ASN A 135 -6.63 4.21 15.33
N THR A 136 -7.73 4.36 16.09
CA THR A 136 -8.89 5.14 15.66
C THR A 136 -8.50 6.59 15.37
N ASP A 137 -7.74 7.22 16.28
CA ASP A 137 -7.24 8.59 16.07
C ASP A 137 -6.42 8.70 14.78
N ALA A 138 -5.55 7.72 14.49
CA ALA A 138 -4.74 7.73 13.27
C ALA A 138 -5.61 7.62 12.00
N TYR A 139 -6.64 6.79 11.99
CA TYR A 139 -7.58 6.71 10.87
C TYR A 139 -8.36 8.01 10.69
N VAL A 140 -8.90 8.56 11.77
CA VAL A 140 -9.67 9.83 11.71
C VAL A 140 -8.80 11.00 11.24
N ASN A 141 -7.54 11.04 11.65
CA ASN A 141 -6.63 12.14 11.27
C ASN A 141 -6.03 11.98 9.86
N ALA A 142 -6.18 10.83 9.21
CA ALA A 142 -5.67 10.57 7.86
C ALA A 142 -6.67 10.93 6.74
N ILE A 143 -7.94 11.12 7.10
CA ILE A 143 -9.02 11.53 6.19
C ILE A 143 -9.04 13.05 6.10
#